data_04a11da1c598a828040d26cff8a5e009
#
_entry.id   04a11da1c598a828040d26cff8a5e009
#
_cell.length_a   1.000
_cell.length_b   1.000
_cell.length_c   1.000
_cell.angle_alpha   90.00
_cell.angle_beta   90.00
_cell.angle_gamma   90.00
#
_symmetry.space_group_name_H-M   'P 1'
#
loop_
_entity.id
_entity.type
_entity.pdbx_description
1 polymer ?
#
loop_
_entity_poly.entity_id
_entity_poly.type
_entity_poly.pdbx_seq_one_letter_code
_entity_poly.pdbx_strand_id
1 'polypeptide(L)'
;MINNENVQKFKDYGLVLTPVHKSKDPEQDKKPKSAFLGNYINGKPKFEWKFDWTDDDLLEANRIGAYHKQSNIFDVDFDDKDFIAHKFSSLLPAPTLTIGKKVNGRIETTHLIYRTDLKKVKDFKKAQPIIEVLGNTQTIIAGVDREVINNVEPMLANPDDIKAECKLIATFTELYKHWPKKGLKKRNEAYFKLGGAFTETDVPMHLRLKYVRKFCELTDDEDQVDNRLSCIERQQEKFDEGGEAAEDVTGIGTLGFYLNANLKQFDLIKREEVKEETNLAQGLTFLNGFDFTIKDFPKPEYILWPVVAKNQIRQVFAKAGTGKTLYCLFEACAIASGYDFMHFKNKEGKTSPVLYVEGEMDSSSIQDRLNDVEAAYERENKELLKENLFFATL
;
A
#
# COMPACT_ATOMS: atom_id res chain seq x y z
N MET A 1 4.98 28.56 -10.21
CA MET A 1 6.11 29.52 -10.06
C MET A 1 6.79 29.30 -8.74
N ILE A 2 8.10 29.53 -8.70
CA ILE A 2 8.86 29.49 -7.44
C ILE A 2 8.50 30.75 -6.67
N ASN A 3 8.08 30.63 -5.42
CA ASN A 3 7.83 31.72 -4.48
C ASN A 3 8.15 31.30 -3.05
N ASN A 4 8.28 32.27 -2.14
CA ASN A 4 8.62 32.03 -0.74
C ASN A 4 7.64 31.05 -0.06
N GLU A 5 6.36 31.13 -0.34
CA GLU A 5 5.34 30.28 0.27
C GLU A 5 5.55 28.81 -0.09
N ASN A 6 5.80 28.51 -1.37
CA ASN A 6 6.05 27.13 -1.82
C ASN A 6 7.37 26.60 -1.27
N VAL A 7 8.44 27.42 -1.26
CA VAL A 7 9.73 27.02 -0.68
C VAL A 7 9.58 26.69 0.80
N GLN A 8 8.89 27.54 1.56
CA GLN A 8 8.67 27.28 2.97
C GLN A 8 7.84 26.01 3.22
N LYS A 9 6.72 25.82 2.50
CA LYS A 9 5.92 24.60 2.59
C LYS A 9 6.72 23.33 2.29
N PHE A 10 7.56 23.34 1.26
CA PHE A 10 8.39 22.19 0.95
C PHE A 10 9.40 21.89 2.07
N LYS A 11 9.96 22.92 2.72
CA LYS A 11 10.81 22.74 3.91
C LYS A 11 10.02 22.22 5.12
N ASP A 12 8.81 22.72 5.33
CA ASP A 12 7.91 22.24 6.40
C ASP A 12 7.53 20.78 6.21
N TYR A 13 7.45 20.31 4.96
CA TYR A 13 7.32 18.88 4.64
C TYR A 13 8.63 18.10 4.82
N GLY A 14 9.70 18.71 5.30
CA GLY A 14 11.01 18.06 5.51
C GLY A 14 11.73 17.70 4.21
N LEU A 15 11.42 18.37 3.09
CA LEU A 15 12.13 18.16 1.84
C LEU A 15 13.48 18.90 1.85
N VAL A 16 14.53 18.18 1.45
CA VAL A 16 15.86 18.75 1.25
C VAL A 16 15.92 19.26 -0.19
N LEU A 17 15.93 20.57 -0.34
CA LEU A 17 15.80 21.27 -1.61
C LEU A 17 17.14 21.58 -2.26
N THR A 18 17.15 21.73 -3.57
CA THR A 18 18.30 22.18 -4.34
C THR A 18 17.88 23.11 -5.46
N PRO A 19 18.62 24.24 -5.69
CA PRO A 19 18.41 25.07 -6.86
C PRO A 19 18.90 24.34 -8.11
N VAL A 20 18.12 24.45 -9.19
CA VAL A 20 18.47 23.89 -10.49
C VAL A 20 18.38 24.98 -11.54
N HIS A 21 19.53 25.33 -12.10
CA HIS A 21 19.60 26.38 -13.13
C HIS A 21 19.57 25.75 -14.53
N LYS A 22 18.85 26.40 -15.43
CA LYS A 22 18.91 26.08 -16.84
C LYS A 22 20.26 26.54 -17.38
N SER A 23 21.02 25.66 -18.02
CA SER A 23 22.27 26.04 -18.67
C SER A 23 22.01 27.09 -19.78
N LYS A 24 22.94 28.01 -19.95
CA LYS A 24 22.93 28.90 -21.11
C LYS A 24 23.33 28.18 -22.40
N ASP A 25 23.92 27.00 -22.30
CA ASP A 25 24.36 26.17 -23.41
C ASP A 25 23.33 25.07 -23.71
N PRO A 26 22.67 25.07 -24.88
CA PRO A 26 21.69 24.07 -25.28
C PRO A 26 22.19 22.63 -25.25
N GLU A 27 23.51 22.40 -25.44
CA GLU A 27 24.11 21.05 -25.32
C GLU A 27 24.22 20.59 -23.87
N GLN A 28 24.36 21.50 -22.91
CA GLN A 28 24.37 21.18 -21.49
C GLN A 28 22.95 21.01 -20.92
N ASP A 29 21.92 21.55 -21.58
CA ASP A 29 20.51 21.32 -21.23
C ASP A 29 20.07 19.85 -21.38
N LYS A 30 20.87 19.00 -22.06
CA LYS A 30 20.63 17.55 -22.15
C LYS A 30 20.85 16.82 -20.81
N LYS A 31 21.39 17.50 -19.78
CA LYS A 31 21.56 16.96 -18.40
C LYS A 31 21.05 17.96 -17.35
N PRO A 32 19.78 18.38 -17.38
CA PRO A 32 19.29 19.50 -16.56
C PRO A 32 19.06 19.17 -15.08
N LYS A 33 19.42 17.96 -14.61
CA LYS A 33 19.12 17.50 -13.24
C LYS A 33 20.30 17.63 -12.28
N SER A 34 21.37 18.32 -12.64
CA SER A 34 22.53 18.48 -11.77
C SER A 34 22.53 19.89 -11.16
N ALA A 35 22.64 19.98 -9.84
CA ALA A 35 22.90 21.25 -9.17
C ALA A 35 24.26 21.78 -9.67
N PHE A 36 24.25 22.89 -10.44
CA PHE A 36 25.45 23.48 -10.97
C PHE A 36 25.99 24.51 -9.97
N LEU A 37 27.08 24.20 -9.33
CA LEU A 37 27.73 25.07 -8.34
C LEU A 37 28.60 26.19 -8.93
N GLY A 38 28.58 26.40 -10.21
CA GLY A 38 29.36 27.48 -10.85
C GLY A 38 30.88 27.31 -10.83
N ASN A 39 31.40 26.27 -10.22
CA ASN A 39 32.84 25.99 -10.14
C ASN A 39 33.29 24.98 -11.19
N TYR A 40 34.31 25.35 -11.96
CA TYR A 40 34.98 24.45 -12.89
C TYR A 40 36.30 23.97 -12.27
N ILE A 41 36.54 22.67 -12.27
CA ILE A 41 37.87 22.11 -11.97
C ILE A 41 38.36 21.44 -13.25
N ASN A 42 39.51 21.90 -13.75
CA ASN A 42 40.12 21.43 -15.01
C ASN A 42 39.18 21.52 -16.23
N GLY A 43 38.40 22.58 -16.34
CA GLY A 43 37.46 22.83 -17.45
C GLY A 43 36.20 21.95 -17.44
N LYS A 44 35.97 21.15 -16.38
CA LYS A 44 34.76 20.36 -16.20
C LYS A 44 33.93 20.93 -15.04
N PRO A 45 32.61 20.98 -15.15
CA PRO A 45 31.76 21.43 -14.06
C PRO A 45 31.91 20.47 -12.86
N LYS A 46 32.21 21.02 -11.69
CA LYS A 46 32.22 20.27 -10.43
C LYS A 46 30.79 20.20 -9.91
N PHE A 47 30.26 19.00 -9.84
CA PHE A 47 28.98 18.73 -9.18
C PHE A 47 29.26 18.30 -7.73
N GLU A 48 28.88 19.15 -6.82
CA GLU A 48 28.92 18.84 -5.38
C GLU A 48 27.50 18.75 -4.86
N TRP A 49 27.20 17.67 -4.12
CA TRP A 49 25.93 17.52 -3.45
C TRP A 49 25.95 18.43 -2.22
N LYS A 50 25.27 19.58 -2.29
CA LYS A 50 25.09 20.50 -1.18
C LYS A 50 23.63 20.39 -0.70
N PHE A 51 23.40 20.37 0.60
CA PHE A 51 22.08 20.14 1.20
C PHE A 51 21.60 21.31 2.07
N ASP A 52 22.37 22.37 2.17
CA ASP A 52 22.15 23.56 3.01
C ASP A 52 22.05 24.86 2.21
N TRP A 53 21.26 24.82 1.13
CA TRP A 53 20.98 26.00 0.32
C TRP A 53 20.13 27.03 1.06
N THR A 54 20.44 28.34 0.88
CA THR A 54 19.66 29.44 1.44
C THR A 54 18.35 29.62 0.65
N ASP A 55 17.39 30.34 1.24
CA ASP A 55 16.13 30.68 0.53
C ASP A 55 16.40 31.53 -0.68
N ASP A 56 17.36 32.48 -0.60
CA ASP A 56 17.75 33.32 -1.72
C ASP A 56 18.30 32.49 -2.88
N ASP A 57 19.16 31.50 -2.61
CA ASP A 57 19.66 30.57 -3.65
C ASP A 57 18.51 29.83 -4.36
N LEU A 58 17.49 29.39 -3.59
CA LEU A 58 16.35 28.67 -4.11
C LEU A 58 15.40 29.56 -4.92
N LEU A 59 15.21 30.83 -4.50
CA LEU A 59 14.33 31.77 -5.15
C LEU A 59 14.91 32.34 -6.46
N GLU A 60 16.24 32.45 -6.53
CA GLU A 60 16.94 32.86 -7.74
C GLU A 60 17.02 31.76 -8.80
N ALA A 61 16.72 30.52 -8.43
CA ALA A 61 16.78 29.38 -9.32
C ALA A 61 15.65 29.39 -10.36
N ASN A 62 15.90 28.83 -11.54
CA ASN A 62 14.86 28.59 -12.55
C ASN A 62 13.95 27.41 -12.17
N ARG A 63 14.48 26.46 -11.39
CA ARG A 63 13.79 25.25 -10.92
C ARG A 63 14.26 24.88 -9.52
N ILE A 64 13.42 24.19 -8.77
CA ILE A 64 13.76 23.59 -7.48
C ILE A 64 13.62 22.08 -7.60
N GLY A 65 14.65 21.36 -7.17
CA GLY A 65 14.63 19.91 -7.00
C GLY A 65 14.52 19.52 -5.53
N ALA A 66 13.96 18.33 -5.28
CA ALA A 66 13.98 17.66 -3.97
C ALA A 66 14.83 16.41 -4.05
N TYR A 67 15.77 16.24 -3.12
CA TYR A 67 16.60 15.06 -3.02
C TYR A 67 15.83 13.92 -2.37
N HIS A 68 15.74 12.76 -3.04
CA HIS A 68 14.93 11.64 -2.56
C HIS A 68 15.42 11.06 -1.25
N LYS A 69 16.67 10.65 -1.21
CA LYS A 69 17.25 9.97 -0.04
C LYS A 69 17.28 10.86 1.20
N GLN A 70 17.67 12.13 1.07
CA GLN A 70 17.77 13.07 2.18
C GLN A 70 16.41 13.51 2.71
N SER A 71 15.39 13.49 1.85
CA SER A 71 14.01 13.84 2.19
C SER A 71 13.18 12.63 2.62
N ASN A 72 13.72 11.41 2.61
CA ASN A 72 12.98 10.17 2.81
C ASN A 72 11.75 10.04 1.89
N ILE A 73 11.94 10.38 0.62
CA ILE A 73 10.89 10.33 -0.40
C ILE A 73 11.29 9.46 -1.58
N PHE A 74 10.29 9.09 -2.37
CA PHE A 74 10.48 8.55 -3.71
C PHE A 74 9.46 9.18 -4.67
N ASP A 75 9.75 9.12 -5.94
CA ASP A 75 9.00 9.73 -7.02
C ASP A 75 8.43 8.68 -7.98
N VAL A 76 7.18 8.84 -8.36
CA VAL A 76 6.57 8.17 -9.52
C VAL A 76 6.59 9.14 -10.66
N ASP A 77 7.44 8.88 -11.66
CA ASP A 77 7.67 9.73 -12.83
C ASP A 77 6.94 9.15 -14.06
N PHE A 78 6.02 9.93 -14.63
CA PHE A 78 5.25 9.58 -15.82
C PHE A 78 5.93 10.17 -17.06
N ASP A 79 6.70 9.36 -17.78
CA ASP A 79 7.49 9.76 -18.97
C ASP A 79 6.80 9.36 -20.29
N ASP A 80 5.55 8.91 -20.26
CA ASP A 80 4.80 8.54 -21.47
C ASP A 80 4.55 9.73 -22.39
N LYS A 81 5.09 9.67 -23.60
CA LYS A 81 4.98 10.74 -24.60
C LYS A 81 3.55 11.02 -25.05
N ASP A 82 2.70 10.02 -25.00
CA ASP A 82 1.30 10.12 -25.42
C ASP A 82 0.38 10.55 -24.26
N PHE A 83 0.93 10.76 -23.08
CA PHE A 83 0.21 11.16 -21.86
C PHE A 83 -0.95 10.24 -21.49
N ILE A 84 -0.86 8.95 -21.80
CA ILE A 84 -1.87 7.95 -21.45
C ILE A 84 -1.67 7.46 -20.03
N ALA A 85 -0.43 7.20 -19.63
CA ALA A 85 -0.08 6.69 -18.30
C ALA A 85 -0.58 7.61 -17.18
N HIS A 86 -0.45 8.94 -17.33
CA HIS A 86 -0.90 9.90 -16.32
C HIS A 86 -2.41 9.85 -16.06
N LYS A 87 -3.24 9.37 -17.00
CA LYS A 87 -4.69 9.19 -16.80
C LYS A 87 -5.01 8.14 -15.76
N PHE A 88 -4.06 7.25 -15.47
CA PHE A 88 -4.15 6.27 -14.39
C PHE A 88 -3.60 6.78 -13.06
N SER A 89 -3.02 7.98 -13.01
CA SER A 89 -2.43 8.54 -11.77
C SER A 89 -3.44 8.62 -10.62
N SER A 90 -4.73 8.83 -10.92
CA SER A 90 -5.81 8.86 -9.94
C SER A 90 -6.07 7.52 -9.25
N LEU A 91 -5.51 6.44 -9.75
CA LEU A 91 -5.60 5.12 -9.12
C LEU A 91 -4.52 4.92 -8.04
N LEU A 92 -3.43 5.67 -8.08
CA LEU A 92 -2.40 5.61 -7.06
C LEU A 92 -2.87 6.28 -5.76
N PRO A 93 -2.30 5.91 -4.60
CA PRO A 93 -2.70 6.49 -3.31
C PRO A 93 -2.62 8.03 -3.29
N ALA A 94 -3.65 8.67 -2.75
CA ALA A 94 -3.77 10.12 -2.66
C ALA A 94 -4.46 10.52 -1.34
N PRO A 95 -4.32 11.78 -0.84
CA PRO A 95 -3.56 12.88 -1.48
C PRO A 95 -2.05 12.79 -1.23
N THR A 96 -1.25 13.21 -2.21
CA THR A 96 0.20 13.37 -2.07
C THR A 96 0.69 14.58 -2.87
N LEU A 97 1.93 15.03 -2.63
CA LEU A 97 2.53 16.12 -3.39
C LEU A 97 2.56 15.75 -4.89
N THR A 98 1.86 16.52 -5.68
CA THR A 98 1.64 16.24 -7.11
C THR A 98 2.20 17.35 -7.96
N ILE A 99 3.05 17.00 -8.90
CA ILE A 99 3.69 17.94 -9.84
C ILE A 99 3.20 17.64 -11.24
N GLY A 100 2.95 18.71 -11.99
CA GLY A 100 2.51 18.63 -13.37
C GLY A 100 3.34 19.48 -14.32
N LYS A 101 3.06 19.28 -15.60
CA LYS A 101 3.62 20.05 -16.70
C LYS A 101 2.51 20.54 -17.59
N LYS A 102 2.65 21.75 -18.12
CA LYS A 102 1.70 22.30 -19.09
C LYS A 102 1.92 21.65 -20.46
N VAL A 103 0.90 20.98 -20.96
CA VAL A 103 0.90 20.29 -22.26
C VAL A 103 -0.36 20.70 -23.02
N ASN A 104 -0.21 21.25 -24.20
CA ASN A 104 -1.33 21.71 -25.06
C ASN A 104 -2.37 22.56 -24.32
N GLY A 105 -1.90 23.44 -23.42
CA GLY A 105 -2.75 24.34 -22.63
C GLY A 105 -3.38 23.75 -21.38
N ARG A 106 -3.22 22.43 -21.11
CA ARG A 106 -3.66 21.74 -19.89
C ARG A 106 -2.46 21.39 -19.02
N ILE A 107 -2.71 21.27 -17.70
CA ILE A 107 -1.69 20.79 -16.76
C ILE A 107 -1.90 19.29 -16.62
N GLU A 108 -0.89 18.51 -16.98
CA GLU A 108 -0.91 17.06 -16.89
C GLU A 108 0.03 16.60 -15.76
N THR A 109 -0.41 15.65 -14.94
CA THR A 109 0.41 15.08 -13.86
C THR A 109 1.64 14.40 -14.43
N THR A 110 2.81 14.76 -13.93
CA THR A 110 4.07 14.14 -14.34
C THR A 110 4.79 13.45 -13.18
N HIS A 111 4.56 13.89 -11.94
CA HIS A 111 5.20 13.29 -10.78
C HIS A 111 4.23 13.19 -9.61
N LEU A 112 4.29 12.06 -8.89
CA LEU A 112 3.67 11.86 -7.58
C LEU A 112 4.77 11.55 -6.57
N ILE A 113 4.92 12.41 -5.57
CA ILE A 113 5.96 12.30 -4.57
C ILE A 113 5.39 11.67 -3.31
N TYR A 114 5.99 10.57 -2.87
CA TYR A 114 5.61 9.81 -1.67
C TYR A 114 6.73 9.83 -0.65
N ARG A 115 6.37 9.76 0.63
CA ARG A 115 7.29 9.51 1.73
C ARG A 115 7.51 8.01 1.93
N THR A 116 8.66 7.63 2.46
CA THR A 116 8.96 6.25 2.79
C THR A 116 9.78 6.14 4.09
N ASP A 117 9.57 5.05 4.83
CA ASP A 117 10.39 4.69 6.01
C ASP A 117 11.61 3.86 5.63
N LEU A 118 11.73 3.45 4.37
CA LEU A 118 12.86 2.66 3.91
C LEU A 118 14.10 3.55 3.75
N LYS A 119 15.21 3.15 4.35
CA LYS A 119 16.52 3.83 4.20
C LYS A 119 17.02 3.89 2.76
N LYS A 120 16.55 3.00 1.90
CA LYS A 120 16.94 2.91 0.49
C LYS A 120 15.78 2.37 -0.35
N VAL A 121 15.35 3.14 -1.31
CA VAL A 121 14.40 2.73 -2.34
C VAL A 121 15.18 2.35 -3.59
N LYS A 122 14.99 1.14 -4.08
CA LYS A 122 15.58 0.71 -5.36
C LYS A 122 14.75 1.29 -6.50
N ASP A 123 15.40 1.95 -7.46
CA ASP A 123 14.73 2.47 -8.64
C ASP A 123 14.07 1.35 -9.46
N PHE A 124 12.87 1.64 -9.98
CA PHE A 124 12.19 0.79 -10.94
C PHE A 124 12.13 1.53 -12.29
N LYS A 125 12.83 1.00 -13.28
CA LYS A 125 12.96 1.59 -14.63
C LYS A 125 12.60 0.61 -15.75
N LYS A 126 12.05 -0.55 -15.42
CA LYS A 126 11.71 -1.59 -16.41
C LYS A 126 10.57 -1.16 -17.35
N ALA A 127 9.73 -0.22 -16.93
CA ALA A 127 8.61 0.28 -17.70
C ALA A 127 8.93 1.57 -18.49
N GLN A 128 10.19 1.92 -18.63
CA GLN A 128 10.58 3.04 -19.47
C GLN A 128 10.18 2.84 -20.94
N PRO A 129 9.79 3.87 -21.67
CA PRO A 129 9.63 5.28 -21.24
C PRO A 129 8.22 5.63 -20.73
N ILE A 130 7.48 4.70 -20.12
CA ILE A 130 6.09 4.94 -19.71
C ILE A 130 6.02 5.52 -18.30
N ILE A 131 6.65 4.82 -17.34
CA ILE A 131 6.60 5.17 -15.92
C ILE A 131 7.85 4.66 -15.20
N GLU A 132 8.34 5.44 -14.25
CA GLU A 132 9.46 5.07 -13.39
C GLU A 132 9.12 5.27 -11.91
N VAL A 133 9.79 4.53 -11.03
CA VAL A 133 9.83 4.84 -9.59
C VAL A 133 11.28 5.13 -9.21
N LEU A 134 11.54 6.32 -8.72
CA LEU A 134 12.87 6.85 -8.46
C LEU A 134 13.08 7.13 -6.97
N GLY A 135 14.08 6.54 -6.36
CA GLY A 135 14.38 6.69 -4.93
C GLY A 135 15.79 7.17 -4.60
N ASN A 136 16.67 7.28 -5.61
CA ASN A 136 18.09 7.59 -5.38
C ASN A 136 18.59 8.83 -6.14
N THR A 137 17.69 9.65 -6.63
CA THR A 137 18.00 10.85 -7.41
C THR A 137 17.36 12.09 -6.80
N GLN A 138 17.01 13.04 -7.63
CA GLN A 138 16.20 14.21 -7.28
C GLN A 138 15.08 14.36 -8.31
N THR A 139 13.95 14.95 -7.88
CA THR A 139 12.85 15.34 -8.77
C THR A 139 12.71 16.85 -8.79
N ILE A 140 12.47 17.41 -9.97
CA ILE A 140 12.14 18.84 -10.10
C ILE A 140 10.69 19.04 -9.66
N ILE A 141 10.49 19.73 -8.54
CA ILE A 141 9.18 19.91 -7.91
C ILE A 141 8.56 21.29 -8.17
N ALA A 142 9.35 22.27 -8.59
CA ALA A 142 8.85 23.60 -8.98
C ALA A 142 9.77 24.25 -10.02
N GLY A 143 9.24 25.18 -10.80
CA GLY A 143 10.02 25.95 -11.77
C GLY A 143 9.23 26.45 -12.96
N VAL A 144 9.96 26.91 -13.99
CA VAL A 144 9.37 27.55 -15.19
C VAL A 144 8.51 26.61 -16.04
N ASP A 145 8.75 25.30 -15.95
CA ASP A 145 8.07 24.25 -16.71
C ASP A 145 7.39 23.22 -15.81
N ARG A 146 7.27 23.51 -14.53
CA ARG A 146 6.65 22.65 -13.54
C ARG A 146 5.61 23.42 -12.74
N GLU A 147 4.45 22.81 -12.55
CA GLU A 147 3.38 23.35 -11.74
C GLU A 147 3.06 22.38 -10.58
N VAL A 148 2.88 22.94 -9.39
CA VAL A 148 2.41 22.19 -8.23
C VAL A 148 0.90 22.06 -8.35
N ILE A 149 0.42 20.87 -8.68
CA ILE A 149 -1.02 20.58 -8.82
C ILE A 149 -1.66 20.43 -7.44
N ASN A 150 -1.01 19.67 -6.57
CA ASN A 150 -1.47 19.44 -5.20
C ASN A 150 -0.30 19.68 -4.24
N ASN A 151 -0.37 20.76 -3.48
CA ASN A 151 0.66 21.18 -2.53
C ASN A 151 0.31 20.69 -1.11
N VAL A 152 0.45 19.39 -0.90
CA VAL A 152 0.25 18.72 0.40
C VAL A 152 1.51 17.96 0.79
N GLU A 153 1.65 17.65 2.07
CA GLU A 153 2.74 16.80 2.54
C GLU A 153 2.75 15.45 1.82
N PRO A 154 3.93 14.97 1.36
CA PRO A 154 4.03 13.65 0.74
C PRO A 154 3.48 12.55 1.66
N MET A 155 2.53 11.78 1.15
CA MET A 155 1.91 10.66 1.84
C MET A 155 2.92 9.53 2.05
N LEU A 156 2.88 8.90 3.22
CA LEU A 156 3.66 7.69 3.48
C LEU A 156 3.13 6.53 2.64
N ALA A 157 4.00 5.89 1.86
CA ALA A 157 3.65 4.74 1.03
C ALA A 157 4.78 3.71 0.99
N ASN A 158 4.43 2.44 0.77
CA ASN A 158 5.41 1.39 0.52
C ASN A 158 5.86 1.45 -0.96
N PRO A 159 7.16 1.64 -1.24
CA PRO A 159 7.64 1.71 -2.62
C PRO A 159 7.37 0.45 -3.45
N ASP A 160 7.31 -0.74 -2.84
CA ASP A 160 7.12 -1.98 -3.57
C ASP A 160 5.65 -2.15 -4.01
N ASP A 161 4.69 -1.72 -3.19
CA ASP A 161 3.27 -1.67 -3.58
C ASP A 161 3.07 -0.68 -4.73
N ILE A 162 3.66 0.50 -4.63
CA ILE A 162 3.61 1.50 -5.71
C ILE A 162 4.24 0.99 -7.00
N LYS A 163 5.37 0.27 -6.93
CA LYS A 163 5.99 -0.35 -8.11
C LYS A 163 5.09 -1.40 -8.76
N ALA A 164 4.36 -2.19 -7.94
CA ALA A 164 3.40 -3.15 -8.46
C ALA A 164 2.28 -2.46 -9.24
N GLU A 165 1.71 -1.39 -8.71
CA GLU A 165 0.72 -0.58 -9.42
C GLU A 165 1.32 0.12 -10.66
N CYS A 166 2.56 0.60 -10.62
CA CYS A 166 3.23 1.17 -11.80
C CYS A 166 3.41 0.15 -12.94
N LYS A 167 3.64 -1.13 -12.64
CA LYS A 167 3.65 -2.19 -13.65
C LYS A 167 2.27 -2.35 -14.32
N LEU A 168 1.19 -2.28 -13.53
CA LEU A 168 -0.17 -2.29 -14.08
C LEU A 168 -0.44 -1.07 -14.95
N ILE A 169 -0.08 0.13 -14.51
CA ILE A 169 -0.20 1.36 -15.30
C ILE A 169 0.52 1.21 -16.64
N ALA A 170 1.77 0.73 -16.63
CA ALA A 170 2.53 0.51 -17.85
C ALA A 170 1.84 -0.49 -18.79
N THR A 171 1.33 -1.59 -18.24
CA THR A 171 0.61 -2.61 -19.00
C THR A 171 -0.67 -2.05 -19.63
N PHE A 172 -1.50 -1.35 -18.84
CA PHE A 172 -2.72 -0.76 -19.36
C PHE A 172 -2.47 0.40 -20.32
N THR A 173 -1.37 1.12 -20.17
CA THR A 173 -0.92 2.13 -21.15
C THR A 173 -0.60 1.49 -22.49
N GLU A 174 0.10 0.37 -22.49
CA GLU A 174 0.41 -0.36 -23.71
C GLU A 174 -0.86 -1.00 -24.33
N LEU A 175 -1.71 -1.60 -23.49
CA LEU A 175 -3.01 -2.12 -23.93
C LEU A 175 -3.84 -1.03 -24.61
N TYR A 176 -3.89 0.18 -24.06
CA TYR A 176 -4.64 1.29 -24.62
C TYR A 176 -4.22 1.62 -26.05
N LYS A 177 -2.93 1.60 -26.35
CA LYS A 177 -2.38 1.90 -27.68
C LYS A 177 -2.82 0.91 -28.74
N HIS A 178 -3.04 -0.33 -28.34
CA HIS A 178 -3.38 -1.44 -29.23
C HIS A 178 -4.82 -1.94 -29.09
N TRP A 179 -5.63 -1.27 -28.22
CA TRP A 179 -6.98 -1.74 -27.91
C TRP A 179 -7.94 -1.60 -29.08
N PRO A 180 -8.81 -2.59 -29.33
CA PRO A 180 -9.79 -2.51 -30.42
C PRO A 180 -10.72 -1.31 -30.26
N LYS A 181 -11.01 -0.60 -31.34
CA LYS A 181 -11.93 0.56 -31.34
C LYS A 181 -13.36 0.13 -30.97
N LYS A 182 -14.15 1.04 -30.36
CA LYS A 182 -15.55 0.81 -30.02
C LYS A 182 -16.34 0.38 -31.26
N GLY A 183 -17.27 -0.58 -31.09
CA GLY A 183 -18.10 -1.13 -32.18
C GLY A 183 -17.51 -2.37 -32.89
N LEU A 184 -16.26 -2.74 -32.64
CA LEU A 184 -15.70 -3.98 -33.17
C LEU A 184 -15.98 -5.15 -32.22
N LYS A 185 -16.48 -6.27 -32.75
CA LYS A 185 -16.71 -7.53 -32.00
C LYS A 185 -15.48 -8.02 -31.22
N LYS A 186 -14.29 -7.62 -31.68
CA LYS A 186 -12.99 -7.93 -31.06
C LYS A 186 -12.81 -7.46 -29.59
N ARG A 187 -13.58 -6.47 -29.12
CA ARG A 187 -13.46 -6.01 -27.72
C ARG A 187 -13.84 -7.07 -26.70
N ASN A 188 -14.95 -7.80 -26.93
CA ASN A 188 -15.36 -8.86 -26.02
C ASN A 188 -14.27 -9.93 -25.87
N GLU A 189 -13.69 -10.33 -27.02
CA GLU A 189 -12.59 -11.29 -27.04
C GLU A 189 -11.33 -10.73 -26.35
N ALA A 190 -11.02 -9.44 -26.53
CA ALA A 190 -9.89 -8.80 -25.87
C ALA A 190 -10.03 -8.80 -24.33
N TYR A 191 -11.23 -8.50 -23.79
CA TYR A 191 -11.48 -8.58 -22.36
C TYR A 191 -11.44 -10.02 -21.83
N PHE A 192 -11.93 -10.98 -22.60
CA PHE A 192 -11.82 -12.38 -22.25
C PHE A 192 -10.35 -12.82 -22.12
N LYS A 193 -9.52 -12.45 -23.11
CA LYS A 193 -8.07 -12.72 -23.07
C LYS A 193 -7.35 -11.93 -21.96
N LEU A 194 -7.80 -10.72 -21.64
CA LEU A 194 -7.26 -9.94 -20.52
C LEU A 194 -7.55 -10.63 -19.18
N GLY A 195 -8.76 -11.16 -19.00
CA GLY A 195 -9.11 -11.96 -17.83
C GLY A 195 -8.22 -13.17 -17.67
N GLY A 196 -8.03 -13.93 -18.75
CA GLY A 196 -7.12 -15.07 -18.76
C GLY A 196 -5.67 -14.69 -18.49
N ALA A 197 -5.18 -13.57 -19.06
CA ALA A 197 -3.83 -13.08 -18.79
C ALA A 197 -3.61 -12.75 -17.30
N PHE A 198 -4.63 -12.26 -16.60
CA PHE A 198 -4.54 -11.99 -15.18
C PHE A 198 -4.42 -13.24 -14.31
N THR A 199 -4.89 -14.40 -14.74
CA THR A 199 -4.77 -15.64 -13.97
C THR A 199 -3.30 -16.11 -13.85
N GLU A 200 -2.45 -15.67 -14.76
CA GLU A 200 -0.99 -15.94 -14.70
C GLU A 200 -0.23 -14.97 -13.76
N THR A 201 -0.91 -14.08 -13.08
CA THR A 201 -0.33 -13.03 -12.26
C THR A 201 -0.77 -13.13 -10.81
N ASP A 202 0.03 -12.58 -9.88
CA ASP A 202 -0.34 -12.41 -8.46
C ASP A 202 -1.09 -11.10 -8.20
N VAL A 203 -1.53 -10.41 -9.24
CA VAL A 203 -2.31 -9.17 -9.08
C VAL A 203 -3.61 -9.51 -8.37
N PRO A 204 -3.88 -8.94 -7.19
CA PRO A 204 -5.11 -9.19 -6.46
C PRO A 204 -6.35 -8.81 -7.28
N MET A 205 -7.46 -9.54 -7.13
CA MET A 205 -8.69 -9.33 -7.90
C MET A 205 -9.17 -7.87 -7.83
N HIS A 206 -9.17 -7.27 -6.66
CA HIS A 206 -9.62 -5.89 -6.49
C HIS A 206 -8.79 -4.88 -7.33
N LEU A 207 -7.48 -5.08 -7.47
CA LEU A 207 -6.64 -4.25 -8.34
C LEU A 207 -6.98 -4.51 -9.81
N ARG A 208 -7.17 -5.77 -10.22
CA ARG A 208 -7.60 -6.09 -11.59
C ARG A 208 -8.88 -5.35 -11.94
N LEU A 209 -9.90 -5.42 -11.09
CA LEU A 209 -11.19 -4.76 -11.30
C LEU A 209 -11.06 -3.23 -11.27
N LYS A 210 -10.27 -2.67 -10.35
CA LYS A 210 -9.96 -1.24 -10.26
C LYS A 210 -9.37 -0.71 -11.58
N TYR A 211 -8.37 -1.39 -12.11
CA TYR A 211 -7.70 -0.98 -13.35
C TYR A 211 -8.57 -1.22 -14.60
N VAL A 212 -9.30 -2.33 -14.66
CA VAL A 212 -10.23 -2.59 -15.76
C VAL A 212 -11.36 -1.56 -15.79
N ARG A 213 -11.91 -1.16 -14.64
CA ARG A 213 -12.92 -0.11 -14.56
C ARG A 213 -12.39 1.21 -15.15
N LYS A 214 -11.20 1.64 -14.72
CA LYS A 214 -10.56 2.84 -15.27
C LYS A 214 -10.27 2.72 -16.76
N PHE A 215 -9.88 1.55 -17.20
CA PHE A 215 -9.63 1.26 -18.61
C PHE A 215 -10.90 1.36 -19.47
N CYS A 216 -12.04 0.90 -18.96
CA CYS A 216 -13.34 1.08 -19.61
C CYS A 216 -13.66 2.56 -19.81
N GLU A 217 -13.44 3.41 -18.78
CA GLU A 217 -13.62 4.87 -18.90
C GLU A 217 -12.74 5.46 -20.03
N LEU A 218 -11.48 5.06 -20.08
CA LEU A 218 -10.52 5.58 -21.05
C LEU A 218 -10.77 5.07 -22.49
N THR A 219 -11.45 3.94 -22.63
CA THR A 219 -11.72 3.30 -23.94
C THR A 219 -13.17 3.44 -24.41
N ASP A 220 -13.96 4.32 -23.81
CA ASP A 220 -15.38 4.56 -24.10
C ASP A 220 -16.25 3.27 -23.98
N ASP A 221 -15.97 2.45 -22.96
CA ASP A 221 -16.70 1.20 -22.66
C ASP A 221 -17.47 1.29 -21.34
N GLU A 222 -17.76 2.51 -20.86
CA GLU A 222 -18.43 2.76 -19.58
C GLU A 222 -19.81 2.12 -19.49
N ASP A 223 -20.53 2.03 -20.61
CA ASP A 223 -21.82 1.36 -20.73
C ASP A 223 -21.75 -0.17 -20.56
N GLN A 224 -20.56 -0.75 -20.58
CA GLN A 224 -20.31 -2.19 -20.48
C GLN A 224 -19.47 -2.58 -19.26
N VAL A 225 -19.18 -1.67 -18.34
CA VAL A 225 -18.24 -1.89 -17.22
C VAL A 225 -18.56 -3.19 -16.46
N ASP A 226 -19.81 -3.40 -16.03
CA ASP A 226 -20.17 -4.56 -15.23
C ASP A 226 -19.98 -5.88 -16.02
N ASN A 227 -20.28 -5.88 -17.30
CA ASN A 227 -20.03 -7.04 -18.17
C ASN A 227 -18.52 -7.31 -18.31
N ARG A 228 -17.67 -6.26 -18.37
CA ARG A 228 -16.20 -6.40 -18.45
C ARG A 228 -15.62 -6.95 -17.17
N LEU A 229 -16.05 -6.41 -16.01
CA LEU A 229 -15.63 -6.87 -14.70
C LEU A 229 -16.01 -8.33 -14.47
N SER A 230 -17.28 -8.69 -14.73
CA SER A 230 -17.75 -10.08 -14.63
C SER A 230 -17.01 -11.04 -15.60
N CYS A 231 -16.52 -10.54 -16.72
CA CYS A 231 -15.68 -11.34 -17.61
C CYS A 231 -14.33 -11.69 -16.96
N ILE A 232 -13.69 -10.72 -16.26
CA ILE A 232 -12.43 -10.94 -15.55
C ILE A 232 -12.61 -11.94 -14.40
N GLU A 233 -13.67 -11.78 -13.59
CA GLU A 233 -14.00 -12.68 -12.48
C GLU A 233 -14.23 -14.12 -12.96
N ARG A 234 -15.06 -14.31 -13.99
CA ARG A 234 -15.34 -15.64 -14.55
C ARG A 234 -14.11 -16.35 -15.12
N GLN A 235 -13.11 -15.59 -15.65
CA GLN A 235 -11.87 -16.22 -16.09
C GLN A 235 -11.05 -16.75 -14.90
N GLN A 236 -11.07 -16.05 -13.78
CA GLN A 236 -10.43 -16.52 -12.56
C GLN A 236 -11.14 -17.75 -11.98
N GLU A 237 -12.47 -17.72 -11.91
CA GLU A 237 -13.27 -18.87 -11.46
C GLU A 237 -12.96 -20.13 -12.28
N LYS A 238 -12.97 -20.04 -13.61
CA LYS A 238 -12.59 -21.14 -14.49
C LYS A 238 -11.18 -21.67 -14.24
N PHE A 239 -10.23 -20.76 -14.00
CA PHE A 239 -8.86 -21.13 -13.70
C PHE A 239 -8.76 -21.87 -12.36
N ASP A 240 -9.49 -21.40 -11.34
CA ASP A 240 -9.49 -21.97 -9.99
C ASP A 240 -10.21 -23.32 -9.93
N GLU A 241 -11.23 -23.55 -10.77
CA GLU A 241 -11.92 -24.84 -10.93
C GLU A 241 -11.00 -25.93 -11.51
N GLY A 242 -10.02 -25.54 -12.33
CA GLY A 242 -9.06 -26.48 -12.93
C GLY A 242 -9.68 -27.37 -14.02
N GLY A 243 -8.96 -28.42 -14.44
CA GLY A 243 -9.40 -29.37 -15.46
C GLY A 243 -9.65 -28.73 -16.83
N GLU A 244 -10.64 -29.25 -17.56
CA GLU A 244 -10.99 -28.75 -18.92
C GLU A 244 -11.40 -27.28 -18.93
N ALA A 245 -11.96 -26.75 -17.83
CA ALA A 245 -12.34 -25.35 -17.72
C ALA A 245 -11.11 -24.41 -17.73
N ALA A 246 -10.00 -24.84 -17.17
CA ALA A 246 -8.75 -24.08 -17.15
C ALA A 246 -8.00 -24.11 -18.49
N GLU A 247 -8.18 -25.13 -19.32
CA GLU A 247 -7.53 -25.24 -20.64
C GLU A 247 -7.94 -24.12 -21.58
N ASP A 248 -9.17 -23.60 -21.46
CA ASP A 248 -9.68 -22.47 -22.23
C ASP A 248 -9.15 -21.11 -21.79
N VAL A 249 -8.47 -21.03 -20.64
CA VAL A 249 -7.95 -19.78 -20.10
C VAL A 249 -6.65 -19.40 -20.82
N THR A 250 -6.64 -18.24 -21.44
CA THR A 250 -5.52 -17.78 -22.27
C THR A 250 -4.58 -16.85 -21.51
N GLY A 251 -3.28 -17.11 -21.59
CA GLY A 251 -2.28 -16.33 -20.86
C GLY A 251 -1.89 -14.98 -21.50
N ILE A 252 -1.03 -14.25 -20.81
CA ILE A 252 -0.55 -12.91 -21.20
C ILE A 252 0.15 -12.90 -22.57
N GLY A 253 0.81 -13.98 -22.94
CA GLY A 253 1.42 -14.15 -24.27
C GLY A 253 0.38 -14.16 -25.39
N THR A 254 -0.76 -14.80 -25.18
CA THR A 254 -1.87 -14.86 -26.13
C THR A 254 -2.55 -13.50 -26.27
N LEU A 255 -2.74 -12.76 -25.16
CA LEU A 255 -3.26 -11.40 -25.22
C LEU A 255 -2.32 -10.47 -25.99
N GLY A 256 -1.02 -10.53 -25.72
CA GLY A 256 -0.02 -9.74 -26.43
C GLY A 256 -0.01 -10.02 -27.94
N PHE A 257 -0.06 -11.29 -28.32
CA PHE A 257 -0.15 -11.68 -29.73
C PHE A 257 -1.44 -11.18 -30.39
N TYR A 258 -2.59 -11.35 -29.72
CA TYR A 258 -3.90 -10.95 -30.23
C TYR A 258 -3.98 -9.43 -30.49
N LEU A 259 -3.39 -8.63 -29.60
CA LEU A 259 -3.36 -7.17 -29.70
C LEU A 259 -2.16 -6.61 -30.46
N ASN A 260 -1.21 -7.46 -30.85
CA ASN A 260 0.10 -7.04 -31.37
C ASN A 260 0.84 -6.09 -30.40
N ALA A 261 0.77 -6.40 -29.10
CA ALA A 261 1.34 -5.61 -28.01
C ALA A 261 2.44 -6.38 -27.26
N ASN A 262 3.54 -5.71 -26.89
CA ASN A 262 4.61 -6.34 -26.10
C ASN A 262 4.36 -6.20 -24.61
N LEU A 263 3.51 -7.07 -24.04
CA LEU A 263 3.13 -7.05 -22.64
C LEU A 263 4.14 -7.75 -21.71
N LYS A 264 4.99 -8.63 -22.23
CA LYS A 264 5.97 -9.40 -21.44
C LYS A 264 7.05 -8.52 -20.79
N GLN A 265 7.35 -7.38 -21.39
CA GLN A 265 8.38 -6.48 -20.88
C GLN A 265 8.05 -5.85 -19.51
N PHE A 266 6.77 -5.79 -19.13
CA PHE A 266 6.34 -5.13 -17.88
C PHE A 266 6.38 -6.05 -16.66
N ASP A 267 6.68 -7.33 -16.87
CA ASP A 267 6.95 -8.31 -15.81
C ASP A 267 5.86 -8.24 -14.72
N LEU A 268 4.60 -8.39 -15.16
CA LEU A 268 3.48 -8.55 -14.25
C LEU A 268 3.80 -9.72 -13.32
N ILE A 269 3.65 -9.51 -12.04
CA ILE A 269 4.10 -10.40 -10.97
C ILE A 269 3.68 -11.85 -11.31
N LYS A 270 4.65 -12.72 -11.58
CA LYS A 270 4.40 -14.16 -11.67
C LYS A 270 4.21 -14.70 -10.27
N ARG A 271 3.28 -15.66 -10.11
CA ARG A 271 3.21 -16.45 -8.90
C ARG A 271 4.56 -17.14 -8.66
N GLU A 272 5.38 -16.61 -7.78
CA GLU A 272 6.37 -17.44 -7.09
C GLU A 272 5.56 -18.29 -6.11
N GLU A 273 5.78 -19.61 -6.12
CA GLU A 273 5.24 -20.46 -5.06
C GLU A 273 5.73 -19.88 -3.73
N VAL A 274 4.82 -19.29 -2.98
CA VAL A 274 5.11 -18.76 -1.64
C VAL A 274 5.41 -19.97 -0.79
N LYS A 275 6.69 -20.27 -0.62
CA LYS A 275 7.12 -21.07 0.53
C LYS A 275 6.77 -20.22 1.74
N GLU A 276 5.79 -20.68 2.50
CA GLU A 276 5.45 -20.10 3.80
C GLU A 276 6.69 -20.18 4.72
N GLU A 277 7.54 -19.19 4.64
CA GLU A 277 8.45 -18.84 5.72
C GLU A 277 7.71 -17.88 6.65
N THR A 278 7.11 -18.46 7.67
CA THR A 278 6.54 -17.76 8.82
C THR A 278 7.65 -16.99 9.56
N ASN A 279 7.94 -15.79 9.12
CA ASN A 279 8.74 -14.84 9.88
C ASN A 279 7.78 -13.92 10.66
N LEU A 280 7.56 -14.26 11.92
CA LEU A 280 6.66 -13.59 12.87
C LEU A 280 6.98 -12.09 13.15
N ALA A 281 8.03 -11.54 12.57
CA ALA A 281 8.47 -10.15 12.79
C ALA A 281 8.10 -9.16 11.66
N GLN A 282 7.44 -9.60 10.57
CA GLN A 282 7.10 -8.74 9.41
C GLN A 282 5.59 -8.62 9.12
N GLY A 283 4.74 -8.94 10.07
CA GLY A 283 3.33 -9.24 9.87
C GLY A 283 2.34 -8.09 9.87
N LEU A 284 2.68 -6.86 9.45
CA LEU A 284 1.67 -5.84 9.24
C LEU A 284 1.28 -5.78 7.77
N THR A 285 0.11 -6.34 7.43
CA THR A 285 -0.50 -6.20 6.11
C THR A 285 -1.34 -4.93 6.10
N PHE A 286 -0.96 -3.94 5.31
CA PHE A 286 -1.76 -2.74 5.10
C PHE A 286 -2.76 -3.01 3.98
N LEU A 287 -4.05 -2.87 4.30
CA LEU A 287 -5.15 -2.93 3.34
C LEU A 287 -5.80 -1.56 3.31
N ASN A 288 -6.14 -1.06 2.13
CA ASN A 288 -7.00 0.12 2.06
C ASN A 288 -8.43 -0.22 2.55
N GLY A 289 -9.23 0.80 2.87
CA GLY A 289 -10.55 0.58 3.46
C GLY A 289 -11.49 -0.27 2.61
N PHE A 290 -11.42 -0.15 1.28
CA PHE A 290 -12.25 -0.94 0.38
C PHE A 290 -11.81 -2.41 0.35
N ASP A 291 -10.52 -2.67 0.21
CA ASP A 291 -9.96 -4.04 0.26
C ASP A 291 -10.30 -4.73 1.57
N PHE A 292 -10.28 -3.97 2.68
CA PHE A 292 -10.68 -4.48 3.98
C PHE A 292 -12.16 -4.92 4.00
N THR A 293 -13.06 -4.21 3.29
CA THR A 293 -14.51 -4.53 3.28
C THR A 293 -14.85 -5.75 2.44
N ILE A 294 -14.07 -6.05 1.39
CA ILE A 294 -14.34 -7.17 0.49
C ILE A 294 -13.54 -8.43 0.81
N LYS A 295 -12.49 -8.31 1.65
CA LYS A 295 -11.71 -9.47 2.06
C LYS A 295 -12.49 -10.33 3.03
N ASP A 296 -12.59 -11.61 2.71
CA ASP A 296 -13.17 -12.60 3.64
C ASP A 296 -12.16 -12.89 4.75
N PHE A 297 -12.36 -12.24 5.89
CA PHE A 297 -11.57 -12.52 7.09
C PHE A 297 -12.19 -13.69 7.84
N PRO A 298 -11.39 -14.66 8.32
CA PRO A 298 -11.90 -15.71 9.18
C PRO A 298 -12.58 -15.05 10.40
N LYS A 299 -13.80 -15.49 10.69
CA LYS A 299 -14.53 -14.97 11.85
C LYS A 299 -13.77 -15.32 13.12
N PRO A 300 -13.66 -14.38 14.08
CA PRO A 300 -13.02 -14.65 15.35
C PRO A 300 -13.66 -15.85 16.06
N GLU A 301 -12.85 -16.79 16.49
CA GLU A 301 -13.29 -17.86 17.39
C GLU A 301 -13.28 -17.31 18.81
N TYR A 302 -14.47 -17.20 19.40
CA TYR A 302 -14.64 -16.60 20.72
C TYR A 302 -14.59 -17.66 21.82
N ILE A 303 -13.79 -17.36 22.85
CA ILE A 303 -13.80 -18.07 24.15
C ILE A 303 -14.97 -17.53 24.99
N LEU A 304 -15.07 -16.21 25.12
CA LEU A 304 -16.23 -15.51 25.69
C LEU A 304 -16.77 -14.49 24.67
N TRP A 305 -17.91 -14.81 24.09
CA TRP A 305 -18.51 -13.91 23.09
C TRP A 305 -19.17 -12.70 23.76
N PRO A 306 -19.02 -11.48 23.24
CA PRO A 306 -18.21 -11.08 22.09
C PRO A 306 -16.85 -10.48 22.46
N VAL A 307 -16.30 -10.75 23.65
CA VAL A 307 -15.21 -9.95 24.24
C VAL A 307 -13.85 -10.64 24.30
N VAL A 308 -13.79 -11.97 24.38
CA VAL A 308 -12.53 -12.72 24.42
C VAL A 308 -12.47 -13.66 23.23
N ALA A 309 -11.62 -13.34 22.27
CA ALA A 309 -11.39 -14.21 21.11
C ALA A 309 -9.97 -14.79 21.11
N LYS A 310 -9.79 -15.95 20.47
CA LYS A 310 -8.48 -16.56 20.28
C LYS A 310 -7.56 -15.64 19.46
N ASN A 311 -6.26 -15.67 19.78
CA ASN A 311 -5.23 -14.90 19.09
C ASN A 311 -5.44 -13.36 19.08
N GLN A 312 -6.16 -12.83 20.06
CA GLN A 312 -6.38 -11.40 20.21
C GLN A 312 -5.84 -10.89 21.55
N ILE A 313 -5.34 -9.67 21.55
CA ILE A 313 -4.97 -8.92 22.75
C ILE A 313 -6.15 -8.03 23.13
N ARG A 314 -6.55 -8.09 24.40
CA ARG A 314 -7.58 -7.25 24.97
C ARG A 314 -6.99 -6.45 26.13
N GLN A 315 -7.43 -5.22 26.29
CA GLN A 315 -7.03 -4.38 27.41
C GLN A 315 -8.27 -3.88 28.18
N VAL A 316 -8.21 -3.99 29.51
CA VAL A 316 -9.26 -3.51 30.41
C VAL A 316 -8.78 -2.26 31.13
N PHE A 317 -9.48 -1.14 30.92
CA PHE A 317 -9.17 0.14 31.53
C PHE A 317 -10.23 0.49 32.58
N ALA A 318 -9.76 0.93 33.75
CA ALA A 318 -10.63 1.55 34.75
C ALA A 318 -9.79 2.35 35.76
N LYS A 319 -10.40 3.26 36.50
CA LYS A 319 -9.73 3.99 37.60
C LYS A 319 -9.27 3.01 38.69
N ALA A 320 -8.28 3.43 39.48
CA ALA A 320 -7.88 2.67 40.67
C ALA A 320 -9.07 2.45 41.60
N GLY A 321 -9.16 1.29 42.24
CA GLY A 321 -10.23 0.95 43.18
C GLY A 321 -11.58 0.54 42.56
N THR A 322 -11.72 0.45 41.22
CA THR A 322 -13.00 0.11 40.56
C THR A 322 -13.24 -1.39 40.40
N GLY A 323 -12.34 -2.24 40.91
CA GLY A 323 -12.51 -3.69 40.87
C GLY A 323 -11.95 -4.39 39.62
N LYS A 324 -11.00 -3.77 38.86
CA LYS A 324 -10.37 -4.38 37.68
C LYS A 324 -9.82 -5.80 37.95
N THR A 325 -9.04 -5.95 39.00
CA THR A 325 -8.43 -7.22 39.39
C THR A 325 -9.50 -8.28 39.65
N LEU A 326 -10.55 -7.92 40.40
CA LEU A 326 -11.66 -8.82 40.69
C LEU A 326 -12.40 -9.23 39.41
N TYR A 327 -12.66 -8.26 38.53
CA TYR A 327 -13.24 -8.52 37.21
C TYR A 327 -12.40 -9.51 36.40
N CYS A 328 -11.07 -9.32 36.34
CA CYS A 328 -10.16 -10.21 35.62
C CYS A 328 -10.10 -11.61 36.24
N LEU A 329 -10.15 -11.73 37.58
CA LEU A 329 -10.20 -13.01 38.27
C LEU A 329 -11.49 -13.78 37.95
N PHE A 330 -12.66 -13.13 38.01
CA PHE A 330 -13.93 -13.77 37.65
C PHE A 330 -13.95 -14.19 36.16
N GLU A 331 -13.43 -13.35 35.29
CA GLU A 331 -13.31 -13.69 33.87
C GLU A 331 -12.38 -14.89 33.64
N ALA A 332 -11.23 -14.93 34.32
CA ALA A 332 -10.28 -16.05 34.28
C ALA A 332 -10.93 -17.34 34.77
N CYS A 333 -11.67 -17.29 35.89
CA CYS A 333 -12.38 -18.43 36.44
C CYS A 333 -13.49 -18.91 35.48
N ALA A 334 -14.25 -18.01 34.88
CA ALA A 334 -15.29 -18.36 33.91
C ALA A 334 -14.73 -19.07 32.67
N ILE A 335 -13.60 -18.58 32.14
CA ILE A 335 -12.91 -19.20 31.01
C ILE A 335 -12.38 -20.61 31.41
N ALA A 336 -11.74 -20.72 32.57
CA ALA A 336 -11.14 -21.95 33.03
C ALA A 336 -12.22 -23.04 33.32
N SER A 337 -13.39 -22.65 33.77
CA SER A 337 -14.51 -23.54 34.08
C SER A 337 -15.52 -23.78 32.95
N GLY A 338 -15.38 -23.03 31.82
CA GLY A 338 -16.30 -23.17 30.69
C GLY A 338 -17.64 -22.46 30.84
N TYR A 339 -17.77 -21.56 31.83
CA TYR A 339 -19.04 -20.87 32.14
C TYR A 339 -19.15 -19.50 31.46
N ASP A 340 -20.38 -19.01 31.50
CA ASP A 340 -20.67 -17.63 31.11
C ASP A 340 -20.10 -16.65 32.15
N PHE A 341 -19.68 -15.48 31.70
CA PHE A 341 -19.22 -14.41 32.57
C PHE A 341 -20.11 -13.18 32.42
N MET A 342 -20.86 -12.85 33.45
CA MET A 342 -21.90 -11.79 33.40
C MET A 342 -22.88 -12.05 32.25
N HIS A 343 -22.88 -11.17 31.24
CA HIS A 343 -23.69 -11.32 30.03
C HIS A 343 -22.88 -11.87 28.83
N PHE A 344 -21.60 -12.17 29.03
CA PHE A 344 -20.74 -12.76 28.02
C PHE A 344 -20.90 -14.28 28.00
N LYS A 345 -21.00 -14.84 26.80
CA LYS A 345 -21.35 -16.23 26.61
C LYS A 345 -20.17 -17.09 26.23
N ASN A 346 -19.91 -18.17 26.95
CA ASN A 346 -19.13 -19.28 26.48
C ASN A 346 -20.03 -20.19 25.64
N LYS A 347 -20.12 -19.89 24.33
CA LYS A 347 -21.10 -20.53 23.43
C LYS A 347 -20.95 -22.04 23.30
N GLU A 348 -19.77 -22.57 23.58
CA GLU A 348 -19.47 -24.00 23.42
C GLU A 348 -19.39 -24.74 24.77
N GLY A 349 -19.47 -24.00 25.89
CA GLY A 349 -19.30 -24.57 27.23
C GLY A 349 -17.92 -25.22 27.43
N LYS A 350 -16.92 -24.81 26.67
CA LYS A 350 -15.57 -25.39 26.69
C LYS A 350 -14.72 -24.71 27.74
N THR A 351 -14.02 -25.54 28.52
CA THR A 351 -12.94 -25.09 29.40
C THR A 351 -11.71 -24.73 28.57
N SER A 352 -10.92 -23.74 29.03
CA SER A 352 -9.65 -23.37 28.45
C SER A 352 -8.62 -23.16 29.56
N PRO A 353 -7.37 -23.63 29.41
CA PRO A 353 -6.33 -23.34 30.39
C PRO A 353 -6.04 -21.83 30.40
N VAL A 354 -5.98 -21.25 31.60
CA VAL A 354 -5.72 -19.84 31.85
C VAL A 354 -4.49 -19.70 32.74
N LEU A 355 -3.52 -18.89 32.31
CA LEU A 355 -2.43 -18.41 33.15
C LEU A 355 -2.71 -16.98 33.59
N TYR A 356 -2.92 -16.78 34.89
CA TYR A 356 -3.06 -15.44 35.48
C TYR A 356 -1.70 -15.00 36.03
N VAL A 357 -1.19 -13.89 35.52
CA VAL A 357 0.08 -13.30 35.96
C VAL A 357 -0.20 -12.05 36.78
N GLU A 358 0.19 -12.06 38.06
CA GLU A 358 0.04 -10.93 38.96
C GLU A 358 1.38 -10.27 39.26
N GLY A 359 1.48 -8.97 39.06
CA GLY A 359 2.69 -8.18 39.27
C GLY A 359 2.53 -6.95 40.17
N GLU A 360 1.31 -6.68 40.68
CA GLU A 360 1.05 -5.49 41.52
C GLU A 360 0.77 -5.86 42.98
N MET A 361 0.19 -7.03 43.24
CA MET A 361 -0.22 -7.44 44.59
C MET A 361 0.64 -8.60 45.07
N ASP A 362 0.79 -8.69 46.40
CA ASP A 362 1.39 -9.85 47.04
C ASP A 362 0.52 -11.11 46.93
N SER A 363 1.16 -12.26 47.02
CA SER A 363 0.52 -13.57 46.84
C SER A 363 -0.62 -13.84 47.84
N SER A 364 -0.56 -13.30 49.06
CA SER A 364 -1.64 -13.49 50.04
C SER A 364 -2.89 -12.70 49.67
N SER A 365 -2.72 -11.46 49.24
CA SER A 365 -3.83 -10.60 48.79
C SER A 365 -4.55 -11.14 47.56
N ILE A 366 -3.83 -11.74 46.59
CA ILE A 366 -4.46 -12.38 45.44
C ILE A 366 -5.15 -13.70 45.82
N GLN A 367 -4.58 -14.45 46.77
CA GLN A 367 -5.16 -15.68 47.31
C GLN A 367 -6.50 -15.39 47.99
N ASP A 368 -6.59 -14.37 48.85
CA ASP A 368 -7.83 -13.97 49.52
C ASP A 368 -8.93 -13.64 48.50
N ARG A 369 -8.59 -12.85 47.47
CA ARG A 369 -9.53 -12.53 46.41
C ARG A 369 -9.95 -13.75 45.59
N LEU A 370 -9.05 -14.67 45.33
CA LEU A 370 -9.38 -15.91 44.65
C LEU A 370 -10.32 -16.76 45.47
N ASN A 371 -10.09 -16.88 46.78
CA ASN A 371 -10.99 -17.59 47.71
C ASN A 371 -12.42 -16.98 47.68
N ASP A 372 -12.53 -15.64 47.65
CA ASP A 372 -13.81 -14.96 47.54
C ASP A 372 -14.54 -15.26 46.22
N VAL A 373 -13.77 -15.32 45.11
CA VAL A 373 -14.30 -15.67 43.78
C VAL A 373 -14.71 -17.17 43.76
N GLU A 374 -13.86 -18.05 44.22
CA GLU A 374 -14.15 -19.50 44.30
C GLU A 374 -15.37 -19.82 45.16
N ALA A 375 -15.62 -19.04 46.21
CA ALA A 375 -16.80 -19.22 47.06
C ALA A 375 -18.12 -19.06 46.29
N ALA A 376 -18.11 -18.31 45.19
CA ALA A 376 -19.27 -18.08 44.31
C ALA A 376 -19.48 -19.24 43.30
N TYR A 377 -18.61 -20.24 43.24
CA TYR A 377 -18.71 -21.35 42.30
C TYR A 377 -19.19 -22.64 43.01
N GLU A 378 -19.97 -23.45 42.29
CA GLU A 378 -20.42 -24.77 42.77
C GLU A 378 -19.26 -25.75 42.81
N ARG A 379 -19.41 -26.88 43.57
CA ARG A 379 -18.34 -27.83 43.81
C ARG A 379 -17.74 -28.45 42.56
N GLU A 380 -18.57 -28.76 41.56
CA GLU A 380 -18.11 -29.36 40.30
C GLU A 380 -17.22 -28.38 39.50
N ASN A 381 -17.50 -27.09 39.61
CA ASN A 381 -16.75 -26.03 38.94
C ASN A 381 -15.37 -25.81 39.55
N LYS A 382 -15.23 -26.09 40.87
CA LYS A 382 -13.94 -25.98 41.58
C LYS A 382 -12.91 -27.01 41.10
N GLU A 383 -13.33 -28.21 40.70
CA GLU A 383 -12.41 -29.17 40.09
C GLU A 383 -11.91 -28.71 38.73
N LEU A 384 -12.77 -28.11 37.89
CA LEU A 384 -12.37 -27.51 36.60
C LEU A 384 -11.40 -26.34 36.77
N LEU A 385 -11.58 -25.53 37.82
CA LEU A 385 -10.64 -24.46 38.15
C LEU A 385 -9.26 -24.99 38.52
N LYS A 386 -9.19 -26.07 39.32
CA LYS A 386 -7.91 -26.69 39.67
C LYS A 386 -7.13 -27.22 38.47
N GLU A 387 -7.84 -27.71 37.47
CA GLU A 387 -7.22 -28.29 36.27
C GLU A 387 -6.79 -27.22 35.28
N ASN A 388 -7.51 -26.08 35.20
CA ASN A 388 -7.36 -25.13 34.09
C ASN A 388 -6.92 -23.71 34.50
N LEU A 389 -6.85 -23.37 35.80
CA LEU A 389 -6.43 -22.04 36.24
C LEU A 389 -5.07 -22.09 36.95
N PHE A 390 -4.11 -21.40 36.36
CA PHE A 390 -2.73 -21.32 36.84
C PHE A 390 -2.37 -19.89 37.22
N PHE A 391 -1.57 -19.73 38.27
CA PHE A 391 -1.10 -18.42 38.73
C PHE A 391 0.44 -18.34 38.66
N ALA A 392 0.91 -17.16 38.27
CA ALA A 392 2.29 -16.73 38.43
C ALA A 392 2.30 -15.36 39.12
N THR A 393 3.06 -15.25 40.20
CA THR A 393 3.33 -13.96 40.90
C THR A 393 4.76 -13.54 40.62
N LEU A 394 4.96 -12.28 40.27
CA LEU A 394 6.26 -11.68 39.97
C LEU A 394 6.90 -11.06 41.21
#